data_55fcbea9f56538895bff1726436d5538
#
_entry.id   55fcbea9f56538895bff1726436d5538
#
_cell.length_a   1.000
_cell.length_b   1.000
_cell.length_c   1.000
_cell.angle_alpha   90.00
_cell.angle_beta   90.00
_cell.angle_gamma   90.00
#
_symmetry.space_group_name_H-M   'P 1'
#
loop_
_entity.id
_entity.type
_entity.pdbx_description
1 polymer ?
#
loop_
_entity_poly.entity_id
_entity_poly.type
_entity_poly.pdbx_seq_one_letter_code
_entity_poly.pdbx_strand_id
1 'polypeptide(L)'
;ASVFINDNETGLHADYERWLEELVPFDPGTDPQQGGYLHNRTGEDNADAHHKRQIMGREVVVAITDGQLHLGPWEHIFYYEFDGRRRKRILVKVLGT
;
A
#
# COMPACT_ATOMS: atom_id res chain seq x y z
N ALA A 1 4.37 -2.23 -2.94
CA ALA A 1 2.99 -1.99 -3.36
C ALA A 1 1.99 -2.60 -2.39
N SER A 2 0.81 -2.05 -2.35
CA SER A 2 -0.27 -2.53 -1.49
C SER A 2 -1.56 -2.67 -2.28
N VAL A 3 -2.41 -3.59 -1.83
CA VAL A 3 -3.78 -3.72 -2.29
C VAL A 3 -4.67 -3.61 -1.05
N PHE A 4 -5.64 -2.73 -1.09
CA PHE A 4 -6.51 -2.47 0.06
C PHE A 4 -7.88 -1.98 -0.41
N ILE A 5 -8.83 -1.94 0.51
CA ILE A 5 -10.20 -1.48 0.25
C ILE A 5 -10.48 -0.29 1.16
N ASN A 6 -10.98 0.77 0.58
CA ASN A 6 -11.52 1.90 1.33
C ASN A 6 -12.42 2.72 0.41
N ASP A 7 -13.01 3.77 0.95
CA ASP A 7 -13.85 4.67 0.19
C ASP A 7 -13.04 5.43 -0.88
N ASN A 8 -13.62 5.56 -2.04
CA ASN A 8 -13.01 6.31 -3.15
C ASN A 8 -13.37 7.79 -3.04
N GLU A 9 -12.55 8.53 -2.28
CA GLU A 9 -12.76 9.96 -2.08
C GLU A 9 -11.39 10.65 -2.09
N THR A 10 -11.26 11.73 -2.84
CA THR A 10 -9.99 12.39 -3.12
C THR A 10 -9.31 12.93 -1.87
N GLY A 11 -10.08 13.56 -0.98
CA GLY A 11 -9.55 14.10 0.28
C GLY A 11 -9.03 13.01 1.20
N LEU A 12 -9.76 11.88 1.27
CA LEU A 12 -9.34 10.74 2.06
C LEU A 12 -8.01 10.15 1.56
N HIS A 13 -7.86 10.03 0.23
CA HIS A 13 -6.61 9.55 -0.35
C HIS A 13 -5.44 10.49 0.00
N ALA A 14 -5.64 11.78 -0.11
CA ALA A 14 -4.62 12.77 0.25
C ALA A 14 -4.27 12.68 1.75
N ASP A 15 -5.27 12.43 2.58
CA ASP A 15 -5.08 12.32 4.03
C ASP A 15 -4.20 11.12 4.39
N TYR A 16 -4.44 9.93 3.83
CA TYR A 16 -3.57 8.82 4.20
C TYR A 16 -2.22 8.84 3.49
N GLU A 17 -2.08 9.49 2.36
CA GLU A 17 -0.76 9.73 1.77
C GLU A 17 0.10 10.59 2.70
N ARG A 18 -0.48 11.68 3.24
CA ARG A 18 0.17 12.53 4.22
C ARG A 18 0.48 11.77 5.51
N TRP A 19 -0.50 11.02 6.02
CA TRP A 19 -0.35 10.24 7.25
C TRP A 19 0.79 9.21 7.14
N LEU A 20 0.83 8.48 6.03
CA LEU A 20 1.88 7.50 5.80
C LEU A 20 3.26 8.15 5.73
N GLU A 21 3.36 9.31 5.06
CA GLU A 21 4.62 10.03 4.95
C GLU A 21 5.08 10.61 6.28
N GLU A 22 4.16 11.08 7.11
CA GLU A 22 4.48 11.55 8.47
C GLU A 22 4.93 10.40 9.36
N LEU A 23 4.29 9.24 9.24
CA LEU A 23 4.58 8.08 10.08
C LEU A 23 5.88 7.39 9.67
N VAL A 24 6.10 7.23 8.39
CA VAL A 24 7.27 6.53 7.82
C VAL A 24 7.79 7.34 6.63
N PRO A 25 8.51 8.44 6.89
CA PRO A 25 8.96 9.30 5.80
C PRO A 25 10.00 8.64 4.92
N PHE A 26 10.03 9.01 3.65
CA PHE A 26 11.11 8.64 2.76
C PHE A 26 12.42 9.23 3.28
N ASP A 27 13.45 8.39 3.37
CA ASP A 27 14.80 8.82 3.73
C ASP A 27 15.80 7.81 3.16
N PRO A 28 16.75 8.25 2.32
CA PRO A 28 17.74 7.34 1.75
C PRO A 28 18.89 7.00 2.70
N GLY A 29 18.94 7.63 3.87
CA GLY A 29 20.01 7.44 4.84
C GLY A 29 19.98 6.06 5.49
N THR A 30 21.12 5.70 6.10
CA THR A 30 21.32 4.38 6.70
C THR A 30 21.44 4.42 8.21
N ASP A 31 21.43 5.61 8.80
CA ASP A 31 21.58 5.79 10.25
C ASP A 31 20.24 6.19 10.87
N PRO A 32 19.62 5.30 11.69
CA PRO A 32 18.35 5.62 12.34
C PRO A 32 18.40 6.84 13.26
N GLN A 33 19.57 7.16 13.79
CA GLN A 33 19.72 8.36 14.65
C GLN A 33 19.65 9.65 13.84
N GLN A 34 19.77 9.56 12.52
CA GLN A 34 19.69 10.69 11.59
C GLN A 34 18.46 10.58 10.68
N GLY A 35 17.46 9.81 11.09
CA GLY A 35 16.23 9.62 10.33
C GLY A 35 16.27 8.52 9.27
N GLY A 36 17.42 7.90 9.05
CA GLY A 36 17.58 6.84 8.06
C GLY A 36 17.09 5.48 8.53
N TYR A 37 17.30 4.47 7.71
CA TYR A 37 16.82 3.11 7.96
C TYR A 37 17.94 2.09 7.78
N LEU A 38 17.97 1.10 8.66
CA LEU A 38 18.95 0.01 8.58
C LEU A 38 18.85 -0.77 7.27
N HIS A 39 17.63 -0.94 6.75
CA HIS A 39 17.40 -1.63 5.48
C HIS A 39 18.18 -1.00 4.32
N ASN A 40 18.37 0.30 4.34
CA ASN A 40 19.08 1.01 3.28
C ASN A 40 20.57 0.63 3.21
N ARG A 41 21.10 -0.07 4.21
CA ARG A 41 22.46 -0.62 4.19
C ARG A 41 22.63 -1.72 3.15
N THR A 42 21.55 -2.24 2.59
CA THR A 42 21.57 -3.20 1.49
C THR A 42 21.87 -2.56 0.13
N GLY A 43 21.98 -1.24 0.07
CA GLY A 43 22.14 -0.48 -1.17
C GLY A 43 20.83 0.04 -1.73
N GLU A 44 19.70 -0.24 -1.06
CA GLU A 44 18.38 0.27 -1.44
C GLU A 44 18.05 1.57 -0.70
N ASP A 45 16.99 2.24 -1.12
CA ASP A 45 16.47 3.43 -0.44
C ASP A 45 14.95 3.36 -0.24
N ASN A 46 14.41 2.15 -0.21
CA ASN A 46 12.98 1.89 -0.22
C ASN A 46 12.43 1.35 1.11
N ALA A 47 13.12 1.62 2.20
CA ALA A 47 12.69 1.13 3.51
C ALA A 47 11.31 1.66 3.88
N ASP A 48 11.03 2.93 3.60
CA ASP A 48 9.73 3.52 3.85
C ASP A 48 8.61 2.81 3.08
N ALA A 49 8.89 2.42 1.83
CA ALA A 49 7.93 1.68 1.01
C ALA A 49 7.59 0.31 1.62
N HIS A 50 8.57 -0.39 2.16
CA HIS A 50 8.34 -1.65 2.88
C HIS A 50 7.47 -1.45 4.12
N HIS A 51 7.71 -0.38 4.89
CA HIS A 51 6.92 -0.06 6.07
C HIS A 51 5.49 0.35 5.71
N LYS A 52 5.33 1.17 4.70
CA LYS A 52 4.00 1.59 4.22
C LYS A 52 3.18 0.39 3.74
N ARG A 53 3.81 -0.51 2.98
CA ARG A 53 3.18 -1.76 2.56
C ARG A 53 2.78 -2.63 3.75
N GLN A 54 3.63 -2.71 4.77
CA GLN A 54 3.32 -3.49 5.97
C GLN A 54 2.07 -2.97 6.68
N ILE A 55 1.89 -1.66 6.70
CA ILE A 55 0.72 -1.00 7.30
C ILE A 55 -0.52 -1.21 6.44
N MET A 56 -0.40 -0.99 5.13
CA MET A 56 -1.55 -0.99 4.21
C MET A 56 -1.96 -2.39 3.75
N GLY A 57 -1.06 -3.36 3.85
CA GLY A 57 -1.33 -4.73 3.40
C GLY A 57 -1.09 -4.94 1.91
N ARG A 58 -1.09 -6.21 1.49
CA ARG A 58 -0.79 -6.58 0.10
C ARG A 58 -1.92 -7.30 -0.62
N GLU A 59 -2.98 -7.68 0.07
CA GLU A 59 -4.03 -8.50 -0.50
C GLU A 59 -5.36 -8.21 0.16
N VAL A 60 -6.42 -8.45 -0.59
CA VAL A 60 -7.78 -8.37 -0.11
C VAL A 60 -8.55 -9.60 -0.57
N VAL A 61 -9.55 -9.98 0.21
CA VAL A 61 -10.51 -11.01 -0.14
C VAL A 61 -11.88 -10.37 -0.14
N VAL A 62 -12.61 -10.52 -1.25
CA VAL A 62 -13.92 -9.92 -1.41
C VAL A 62 -14.92 -11.01 -1.79
N ALA A 63 -16.03 -11.06 -1.09
CA ALA A 63 -17.11 -11.95 -1.46
C ALA A 63 -17.76 -11.49 -2.77
N ILE A 64 -18.25 -12.46 -3.52
CA ILE A 64 -19.09 -12.20 -4.70
C ILE A 64 -20.50 -12.60 -4.33
N THR A 65 -21.42 -11.66 -4.37
CA THR A 65 -22.81 -11.84 -3.99
C THR A 65 -23.70 -11.41 -5.15
N ASP A 66 -24.54 -12.30 -5.61
CA ASP A 66 -25.44 -12.03 -6.73
C ASP A 66 -24.70 -11.53 -7.98
N GLY A 67 -23.53 -12.10 -8.27
CA GLY A 67 -22.73 -11.77 -9.44
C GLY A 67 -21.94 -10.47 -9.32
N GLN A 68 -21.89 -9.85 -8.14
CA GLN A 68 -21.19 -8.57 -7.94
C GLN A 68 -20.26 -8.65 -6.74
N LEU A 69 -19.20 -7.84 -6.77
CA LEU A 69 -18.33 -7.69 -5.61
C LEU A 69 -19.11 -7.10 -4.43
N HIS A 70 -18.97 -7.74 -3.28
CA HIS A 70 -19.65 -7.30 -2.07
C HIS A 70 -18.85 -6.19 -1.40
N LEU A 71 -19.06 -4.97 -1.88
CA LEU A 71 -18.40 -3.75 -1.38
C LEU A 71 -19.45 -2.76 -0.89
N GLY A 72 -19.06 -1.90 0.03
CA GLY A 72 -19.89 -0.76 0.41
C GLY A 72 -20.08 0.21 -0.78
N PRO A 73 -21.07 1.13 -0.70
CA PRO A 73 -21.41 1.99 -1.84
C PRO A 73 -20.26 2.86 -2.37
N TRP A 74 -19.33 3.21 -1.51
CA TRP A 74 -18.19 4.06 -1.84
C TRP A 74 -16.88 3.30 -1.90
N GLU A 75 -16.88 2.02 -1.49
CA GLU A 75 -15.66 1.23 -1.42
C GLU A 75 -15.19 0.79 -2.79
N HIS A 76 -13.85 0.82 -2.96
CA HIS A 76 -13.17 0.29 -4.14
C HIS A 76 -11.93 -0.47 -3.70
N ILE A 77 -11.46 -1.34 -4.57
CA ILE A 77 -10.17 -2.00 -4.40
C ILE A 77 -9.12 -1.08 -4.98
N PHE A 78 -8.08 -0.79 -4.20
CA PHE A 78 -6.99 0.10 -4.61
C PHE A 78 -5.67 -0.65 -4.69
N TYR A 79 -4.86 -0.23 -5.64
CA TYR A 79 -3.45 -0.57 -5.74
C TYR A 79 -2.65 0.70 -5.50
N TYR A 80 -1.76 0.66 -4.50
CA TYR A 80 -0.84 1.78 -4.22
C TYR A 80 0.60 1.33 -4.36
N GLU A 81 1.38 2.17 -5.04
CA GLU A 81 2.81 1.98 -5.23
C GLU A 81 3.58 3.01 -4.42
N PHE A 82 4.49 2.54 -3.55
CA PHE A 82 5.24 3.42 -2.66
C PHE A 82 6.69 3.61 -3.09
N ASP A 83 7.20 2.77 -3.99
CA ASP A 83 8.58 2.80 -4.45
C ASP A 83 8.67 3.27 -5.92
N GLY A 84 7.83 2.74 -6.77
CA GLY A 84 7.71 3.16 -8.17
C GLY A 84 8.83 2.67 -9.10
N ARG A 85 9.76 1.86 -8.62
CA ARG A 85 10.96 1.50 -9.36
C ARG A 85 10.96 0.11 -9.96
N ARG A 86 10.09 -0.76 -9.49
CA ARG A 86 10.13 -2.18 -9.86
C ARG A 86 8.81 -2.59 -10.47
N ARG A 87 8.91 -3.49 -11.43
CA ARG A 87 7.73 -4.12 -12.00
C ARG A 87 7.03 -4.94 -10.94
N LYS A 88 5.71 -4.82 -10.86
CA LYS A 88 4.88 -5.56 -9.92
C LYS A 88 3.86 -6.38 -10.69
N ARG A 89 3.35 -7.43 -10.04
CA ARG A 89 2.25 -8.24 -10.57
C ARG A 89 1.10 -8.23 -9.57
N ILE A 90 -0.10 -8.18 -10.10
CA ILE A 90 -1.31 -8.38 -9.32
C ILE A 90 -1.92 -9.69 -9.78
N LEU A 91 -2.17 -10.59 -8.82
CA LEU A 91 -2.85 -11.84 -9.10
C LEU A 91 -4.30 -11.71 -8.66
N VAL A 92 -5.21 -12.05 -9.56
CA VAL A 92 -6.63 -12.09 -9.27
C VAL A 92 -7.09 -13.54 -9.39
N LYS A 93 -7.71 -14.05 -8.32
CA LYS A 93 -8.29 -15.39 -8.29
C LYS A 93 -9.75 -15.27 -7.96
N VAL A 94 -10.56 -16.00 -8.70
CA VAL A 94 -12.00 -16.08 -8.47
C VAL A 94 -12.32 -17.55 -8.16
N LEU A 95 -12.91 -17.78 -7.00
CA LEU A 95 -13.28 -19.11 -6.54
C LEU A 95 -14.79 -19.22 -6.50
N GLY A 96 -15.31 -20.34 -6.98
CA GLY A 96 -16.74 -20.61 -6.96
C GLY A 96 -17.22 -21.42 -8.15
N THR A 97 -18.51 -21.49 -8.27
CA THR A 97 -19.19 -22.27 -9.32
C THR A 97 -20.05 -21.37 -10.20
#